data_02f19eb04b0f94e5c5a0ac80817e2838
#
_entry.id   02f19eb04b0f94e5c5a0ac80817e2838
#
_cell.length_a   1.000
_cell.length_b   1.000
_cell.length_c   1.000
_cell.angle_alpha   90.00
_cell.angle_beta   90.00
_cell.angle_gamma   90.00
#
_symmetry.space_group_name_H-M   'P 1'
#
loop_
_entity.id
_entity.type
_entity.pdbx_description
1 polymer ?
#
loop_
_entity_poly.entity_id
_entity_poly.type
_entity_poly.pdbx_seq_one_letter_code
_entity_poly.pdbx_strand_id
1 'polypeptide(L)'
;MNTRKEEIIQMALFQLETHLGMSNAFVLQNDDTVEILGRKFCVMAETTVTKTSYNFIAETLKERAHAANALPLLVCGSISGEMMSIAKADGIFTLDTAGNCEITPEGGPFLSLRGRKTEYRRQNSSMVFRTAGLRVVYYFLLDPKNIRKPYREIMVDTDVSVATVKNTVDALMPQYCFESKEGRNLTNLQKLLDFWAEQYNQVYKPRLYATNLALAPGIQWGDVLLPEGVQWGGECGAFKRDGYLIPQSFELYTAVPIRELIKMRQLIPAKDNTVTVYQSFWKLPEKDIHPLILYADLMGTADGRCREEAQRLLNNDLSYLL
;
A
#
# COMPACT_ATOMS: atom_id res chain seq x y z
N MET A 1 -11.79 -9.82 8.16
CA MET A 1 -10.35 -10.13 7.87
C MET A 1 -10.01 -9.55 6.49
N ASN A 2 -8.78 -9.18 6.19
CA ASN A 2 -8.40 -8.63 4.87
C ASN A 2 -8.39 -9.80 3.87
N THR A 3 -9.13 -9.71 2.77
CA THR A 3 -9.28 -10.73 1.70
C THR A 3 -7.96 -11.40 1.29
N ARG A 4 -6.86 -10.64 1.32
CA ARG A 4 -5.51 -11.14 0.98
C ARG A 4 -4.92 -12.09 2.05
N LYS A 5 -5.23 -11.87 3.33
CA LYS A 5 -4.78 -12.76 4.41
C LYS A 5 -5.53 -14.10 4.37
N GLU A 6 -6.79 -14.07 3.98
CA GLU A 6 -7.61 -15.28 3.75
C GLU A 6 -7.06 -16.10 2.59
N GLU A 7 -6.72 -15.47 1.46
CA GLU A 7 -6.09 -16.15 0.31
C GLU A 7 -4.80 -16.86 0.69
N ILE A 8 -3.92 -16.22 1.49
CA ILE A 8 -2.65 -16.81 1.93
C ILE A 8 -2.92 -18.05 2.79
N ILE A 9 -3.87 -18.00 3.71
CA ILE A 9 -4.23 -19.13 4.55
C ILE A 9 -4.76 -20.28 3.69
N GLN A 10 -5.72 -20.01 2.82
CA GLN A 10 -6.32 -21.02 1.95
C GLN A 10 -5.29 -21.68 1.03
N MET A 11 -4.42 -20.89 0.40
CA MET A 11 -3.34 -21.42 -0.46
C MET A 11 -2.36 -22.29 0.32
N ALA A 12 -1.94 -21.85 1.50
CA ALA A 12 -0.99 -22.56 2.33
C ALA A 12 -1.56 -23.91 2.80
N LEU A 13 -2.81 -23.90 3.26
CA LEU A 13 -3.51 -25.12 3.69
C LEU A 13 -3.74 -26.08 2.52
N PHE A 14 -4.17 -25.58 1.36
CA PHE A 14 -4.33 -26.40 0.15
C PHE A 14 -3.03 -27.08 -0.28
N GLN A 15 -1.91 -26.35 -0.23
CA GLN A 15 -0.59 -26.94 -0.53
C GLN A 15 -0.17 -27.98 0.51
N LEU A 16 -0.49 -27.75 1.78
CA LEU A 16 -0.22 -28.72 2.83
C LEU A 16 -1.00 -30.02 2.60
N GLU A 17 -2.30 -29.94 2.28
CA GLU A 17 -3.12 -31.13 1.92
C GLU A 17 -2.58 -31.88 0.72
N THR A 18 -2.23 -31.14 -0.33
CA THR A 18 -1.65 -31.71 -1.56
C THR A 18 -0.37 -32.50 -1.25
N HIS A 19 0.46 -31.99 -0.33
CA HIS A 19 1.71 -32.65 0.04
C HIS A 19 1.54 -33.83 0.97
N LEU A 20 0.52 -33.78 1.81
CA LEU A 20 0.20 -34.91 2.69
C LEU A 20 -0.56 -36.02 1.96
N GLY A 21 -1.09 -35.76 0.75
CA GLY A 21 -1.96 -36.67 0.03
C GLY A 21 -3.27 -36.97 0.78
N MET A 22 -3.70 -36.07 1.63
CA MET A 22 -4.87 -36.21 2.51
C MET A 22 -5.88 -35.11 2.16
N SER A 23 -7.14 -35.51 1.94
CA SER A 23 -8.25 -34.57 1.83
C SER A 23 -8.84 -34.33 3.22
N ASN A 24 -9.23 -33.11 3.52
CA ASN A 24 -9.76 -32.68 4.83
C ASN A 24 -8.76 -32.83 5.99
N ALA A 25 -7.47 -32.61 5.75
CA ALA A 25 -6.46 -32.61 6.80
C ALA A 25 -6.60 -31.41 7.74
N PHE A 26 -7.41 -30.40 7.36
CA PHE A 26 -7.71 -29.23 8.16
C PHE A 26 -9.19 -28.82 8.05
N VAL A 27 -9.67 -28.17 9.09
CA VAL A 27 -11.01 -27.58 9.16
C VAL A 27 -10.91 -26.16 9.66
N LEU A 28 -11.33 -25.19 8.84
CA LEU A 28 -11.49 -23.80 9.28
C LEU A 28 -12.68 -23.72 10.24
N GLN A 29 -12.42 -23.34 11.49
CA GLN A 29 -13.47 -23.22 12.51
C GLN A 29 -14.06 -21.81 12.57
N ASN A 30 -13.23 -20.79 12.37
CA ASN A 30 -13.61 -19.39 12.24
C ASN A 30 -12.46 -18.60 11.59
N ASP A 31 -12.58 -17.29 11.46
CA ASP A 31 -11.62 -16.41 10.76
C ASP A 31 -10.18 -16.50 11.29
N ASP A 32 -9.98 -16.89 12.56
CA ASP A 32 -8.68 -16.87 13.23
C ASP A 32 -8.23 -18.25 13.73
N THR A 33 -9.02 -19.32 13.52
CA THR A 33 -8.66 -20.64 14.02
C THR A 33 -8.85 -21.73 12.97
N VAL A 34 -7.88 -22.64 12.91
CA VAL A 34 -7.90 -23.83 12.06
C VAL A 34 -7.57 -25.08 12.89
N GLU A 35 -8.19 -26.17 12.57
CA GLU A 35 -7.81 -27.47 13.08
C GLU A 35 -6.98 -28.22 12.03
N ILE A 36 -5.77 -28.63 12.39
CA ILE A 36 -4.87 -29.40 11.53
C ILE A 36 -4.61 -30.73 12.22
N LEU A 37 -5.03 -31.83 11.58
CA LEU A 37 -4.87 -33.20 12.09
C LEU A 37 -5.29 -33.35 13.56
N GLY A 38 -6.47 -32.80 13.90
CA GLY A 38 -7.05 -32.90 15.25
C GLY A 38 -6.44 -31.96 16.30
N ARG A 39 -5.60 -31.01 15.90
CA ARG A 39 -5.04 -29.97 16.78
C ARG A 39 -5.50 -28.59 16.34
N LYS A 40 -5.95 -27.78 17.32
CA LYS A 40 -6.43 -26.43 17.12
C LYS A 40 -5.29 -25.43 17.10
N PHE A 41 -5.24 -24.59 16.06
CA PHE A 41 -4.27 -23.54 15.89
C PHE A 41 -4.97 -22.19 15.77
N CYS A 42 -4.39 -21.16 16.44
CA CYS A 42 -4.72 -19.77 16.18
C CYS A 42 -3.80 -19.27 15.05
N VAL A 43 -4.40 -18.76 14.00
CA VAL A 43 -3.68 -18.39 12.76
C VAL A 43 -3.50 -16.89 12.68
N MET A 44 -2.28 -16.46 12.40
CA MET A 44 -1.99 -15.11 11.93
C MET A 44 -1.33 -15.20 10.56
N ALA A 45 -1.91 -14.51 9.57
CA ALA A 45 -1.39 -14.51 8.21
C ALA A 45 -0.64 -13.21 7.90
N GLU A 46 0.58 -13.36 7.32
CA GLU A 46 1.40 -12.25 6.87
C GLU A 46 1.98 -12.53 5.48
N THR A 47 2.03 -11.52 4.62
CA THR A 47 2.62 -11.68 3.28
C THR A 47 4.12 -11.94 3.35
N THR A 48 4.79 -11.29 4.28
CA THR A 48 6.24 -11.40 4.50
C THR A 48 6.55 -11.12 5.94
N VAL A 49 7.46 -11.88 6.52
CA VAL A 49 7.97 -11.66 7.88
C VAL A 49 9.47 -11.35 7.80
N THR A 50 9.86 -10.24 8.39
CA THR A 50 11.25 -9.80 8.53
C THR A 50 11.68 -9.93 9.99
N LYS A 51 12.99 -9.95 10.26
CA LYS A 51 13.51 -9.95 11.65
C LYS A 51 12.96 -8.79 12.48
N THR A 52 12.74 -7.63 11.85
CA THR A 52 12.23 -6.43 12.54
C THR A 52 10.75 -6.54 12.90
N SER A 53 9.92 -7.14 12.02
CA SER A 53 8.47 -7.29 12.27
C SER A 53 8.14 -8.53 13.10
N TYR A 54 9.04 -9.51 13.16
CA TYR A 54 8.78 -10.80 13.76
C TYR A 54 8.42 -10.71 15.25
N ASN A 55 9.16 -9.96 16.06
CA ASN A 55 8.93 -9.89 17.50
C ASN A 55 7.50 -9.42 17.83
N PHE A 56 7.03 -8.38 17.17
CA PHE A 56 5.67 -7.88 17.34
C PHE A 56 4.60 -8.90 16.92
N ILE A 57 4.82 -9.56 15.76
CA ILE A 57 3.93 -10.61 15.26
C ILE A 57 3.89 -11.79 16.23
N ALA A 58 5.04 -12.22 16.74
CA ALA A 58 5.18 -13.34 17.65
C ALA A 58 4.43 -13.12 18.97
N GLU A 59 4.61 -11.94 19.59
CA GLU A 59 3.90 -11.58 20.83
C GLU A 59 2.39 -11.57 20.61
N THR A 60 1.92 -10.84 19.60
CA THR A 60 0.49 -10.75 19.28
C THR A 60 -0.13 -12.12 19.00
N LEU A 61 0.58 -12.99 18.26
CA LEU A 61 0.09 -14.34 17.94
C LEU A 61 0.02 -15.22 19.18
N LYS A 62 1.02 -15.18 20.06
CA LYS A 62 1.03 -15.95 21.32
C LYS A 62 -0.12 -15.53 22.24
N GLU A 63 -0.37 -14.23 22.38
CA GLU A 63 -1.50 -13.71 23.18
C GLU A 63 -2.85 -14.20 22.64
N ARG A 64 -3.06 -14.11 21.32
CA ARG A 64 -4.29 -14.60 20.67
C ARG A 64 -4.45 -16.10 20.79
N ALA A 65 -3.37 -16.86 20.61
CA ALA A 65 -3.39 -18.30 20.73
C ALA A 65 -3.74 -18.75 22.16
N HIS A 66 -3.18 -18.09 23.15
CA HIS A 66 -3.50 -18.32 24.56
C HIS A 66 -4.99 -18.05 24.86
N ALA A 67 -5.51 -16.89 24.41
CA ALA A 67 -6.91 -16.52 24.57
C ALA A 67 -7.89 -17.50 23.89
N ALA A 68 -7.48 -18.07 22.73
CA ALA A 68 -8.28 -19.03 21.98
C ALA A 68 -8.11 -20.50 22.45
N ASN A 69 -7.28 -20.76 23.46
CA ASN A 69 -6.84 -22.09 23.88
C ASN A 69 -6.39 -22.94 22.67
N ALA A 70 -5.50 -22.38 21.87
CA ALA A 70 -5.00 -22.92 20.62
C ALA A 70 -3.48 -22.75 20.50
N LEU A 71 -2.86 -23.48 19.58
CA LEU A 71 -1.43 -23.36 19.31
C LEU A 71 -1.14 -22.20 18.33
N PRO A 72 -0.03 -21.44 18.47
CA PRO A 72 0.24 -20.32 17.59
C PRO A 72 0.78 -20.79 16.22
N LEU A 73 0.09 -20.45 15.13
CA LEU A 73 0.48 -20.75 13.75
C LEU A 73 0.64 -19.48 12.93
N LEU A 74 1.86 -19.21 12.49
CA LEU A 74 2.19 -18.12 11.58
C LEU A 74 2.13 -18.63 10.14
N VAL A 75 1.20 -18.10 9.34
CA VAL A 75 1.06 -18.43 7.92
C VAL A 75 1.62 -17.29 7.07
N CYS A 76 2.52 -17.60 6.15
CA CYS A 76 3.19 -16.61 5.33
C CYS A 76 3.01 -16.84 3.84
N GLY A 77 3.08 -15.77 3.03
CA GLY A 77 3.22 -15.93 1.59
C GLY A 77 4.51 -16.67 1.22
N SER A 78 5.59 -16.40 1.97
CA SER A 78 6.87 -17.13 1.89
C SER A 78 7.65 -16.91 3.18
N ILE A 79 8.31 -17.95 3.69
CA ILE A 79 9.13 -17.87 4.89
C ILE A 79 10.52 -18.47 4.63
N SER A 80 11.58 -17.80 5.10
CA SER A 80 12.93 -18.32 4.99
C SER A 80 13.19 -19.43 6.02
N GLY A 81 14.10 -20.36 5.70
CA GLY A 81 14.49 -21.41 6.64
C GLY A 81 15.08 -20.88 7.96
N GLU A 82 15.75 -19.71 7.93
CA GLU A 82 16.23 -19.01 9.11
C GLU A 82 15.07 -18.56 9.99
N MET A 83 14.06 -17.91 9.40
CA MET A 83 12.88 -17.46 10.14
C MET A 83 12.04 -18.62 10.69
N MET A 84 11.93 -19.72 9.95
CA MET A 84 11.29 -20.94 10.47
C MET A 84 12.00 -21.47 11.71
N SER A 85 13.33 -21.41 11.73
CA SER A 85 14.13 -21.88 12.89
C SER A 85 13.98 -20.93 14.08
N ILE A 86 13.92 -19.61 13.87
CA ILE A 86 13.64 -18.62 14.92
C ILE A 86 12.24 -18.85 15.50
N ALA A 87 11.22 -18.96 14.64
CA ALA A 87 9.84 -19.19 15.08
C ALA A 87 9.69 -20.49 15.88
N LYS A 88 10.36 -21.57 15.44
CA LYS A 88 10.39 -22.84 16.18
C LYS A 88 10.99 -22.69 17.59
N ALA A 89 12.10 -21.95 17.73
CA ALA A 89 12.72 -21.69 19.02
C ALA A 89 11.79 -20.94 19.98
N ASP A 90 10.92 -20.08 19.42
CA ASP A 90 9.91 -19.32 20.15
C ASP A 90 8.60 -20.07 20.39
N GLY A 91 8.50 -21.34 19.96
CA GLY A 91 7.30 -22.16 20.10
C GLY A 91 6.17 -21.76 19.13
N ILE A 92 6.48 -21.09 18.04
CA ILE A 92 5.54 -20.70 16.99
C ILE A 92 5.69 -21.67 15.81
N PHE A 93 4.57 -22.27 15.42
CA PHE A 93 4.48 -23.11 14.24
C PHE A 93 4.40 -22.24 12.97
N THR A 94 4.91 -22.74 11.85
CA THR A 94 4.98 -21.99 10.60
C THR A 94 4.49 -22.79 9.43
N LEU A 95 3.84 -22.08 8.47
CA LEU A 95 3.39 -22.64 7.20
C LEU A 95 3.49 -21.56 6.12
N ASP A 96 3.90 -21.90 4.90
CA ASP A 96 3.86 -20.95 3.78
C ASP A 96 3.04 -21.48 2.59
N THR A 97 2.80 -20.60 1.61
CA THR A 97 1.99 -20.92 0.44
C THR A 97 2.63 -21.93 -0.53
N ALA A 98 3.90 -22.34 -0.33
CA ALA A 98 4.52 -23.45 -1.02
C ALA A 98 4.35 -24.77 -0.27
N GLY A 99 3.73 -24.74 0.93
CA GLY A 99 3.65 -25.88 1.82
C GLY A 99 4.93 -26.16 2.60
N ASN A 100 5.92 -25.21 2.64
CA ASN A 100 6.97 -25.31 3.63
C ASN A 100 6.37 -25.10 5.01
N CYS A 101 6.64 -26.01 5.92
CA CYS A 101 6.07 -25.95 7.27
C CYS A 101 7.01 -26.48 8.33
N GLU A 102 6.82 -25.99 9.54
CA GLU A 102 7.40 -26.54 10.77
C GLU A 102 6.27 -26.59 11.80
N ILE A 103 5.55 -27.71 11.86
CA ILE A 103 4.40 -27.94 12.74
C ILE A 103 4.69 -29.20 13.53
N THR A 104 5.25 -29.05 14.73
CA THR A 104 5.77 -30.15 15.54
C THR A 104 5.30 -30.02 16.99
N PRO A 105 3.97 -29.98 17.26
CA PRO A 105 3.45 -29.83 18.61
C PRO A 105 3.72 -31.10 19.42
N GLU A 106 3.89 -30.93 20.73
CA GLU A 106 4.09 -32.02 21.66
C GLU A 106 2.88 -32.98 21.65
N GLY A 107 3.13 -34.27 21.46
CA GLY A 107 2.07 -35.31 21.37
C GLY A 107 1.16 -35.16 20.14
N GLY A 108 1.56 -34.44 19.11
CA GLY A 108 0.80 -34.19 17.91
C GLY A 108 1.51 -34.60 16.61
N PRO A 109 0.98 -34.18 15.45
CA PRO A 109 1.58 -34.49 14.16
C PRO A 109 2.97 -33.84 14.04
N PHE A 110 3.90 -34.54 13.38
CA PHE A 110 5.21 -34.02 13.06
C PHE A 110 5.25 -33.68 11.56
N LEU A 111 5.14 -32.40 11.22
CA LEU A 111 5.21 -31.90 9.84
C LEU A 111 6.37 -30.92 9.73
N SER A 112 7.41 -31.33 9.03
CA SER A 112 8.59 -30.49 8.73
C SER A 112 8.95 -30.63 7.26
N LEU A 113 8.60 -29.64 6.47
CA LEU A 113 8.83 -29.56 5.03
C LEU A 113 9.58 -28.26 4.73
N ARG A 114 10.68 -28.34 3.97
CA ARG A 114 11.51 -27.18 3.64
C ARG A 114 12.00 -27.26 2.19
N GLY A 115 12.37 -26.10 1.64
CA GLY A 115 13.06 -26.02 0.35
C GLY A 115 12.13 -26.03 -0.86
N ARG A 116 10.82 -25.99 -0.68
CA ARG A 116 9.87 -25.85 -1.77
C ARG A 116 9.84 -24.42 -2.27
N LYS A 117 9.89 -24.24 -3.57
CA LYS A 117 9.76 -22.90 -4.17
C LYS A 117 8.30 -22.54 -4.21
N THR A 118 7.96 -21.44 -3.60
CA THR A 118 6.60 -20.91 -3.69
C THR A 118 6.34 -20.43 -5.11
N GLU A 119 5.23 -20.88 -5.70
CA GLU A 119 4.61 -20.25 -6.85
C GLU A 119 3.76 -19.05 -6.41
N TYR A 120 3.55 -18.87 -5.10
CA TYR A 120 3.09 -17.63 -4.58
C TYR A 120 4.11 -16.60 -5.03
N ARG A 121 3.94 -16.15 -6.26
CA ARG A 121 4.55 -14.91 -6.67
C ARG A 121 4.17 -13.95 -5.56
N ARG A 122 5.16 -13.53 -4.75
CA ARG A 122 5.12 -12.16 -4.34
C ARG A 122 4.60 -11.46 -5.59
N GLN A 123 3.30 -11.18 -5.64
CA GLN A 123 2.93 -10.07 -6.46
C GLN A 123 3.90 -9.03 -5.96
N ASN A 124 4.86 -8.70 -6.82
CA ASN A 124 5.91 -7.75 -6.52
C ASN A 124 5.28 -6.36 -6.41
N SER A 125 4.16 -6.29 -5.68
CA SER A 125 3.58 -5.05 -5.22
C SER A 125 4.68 -4.22 -4.58
N SER A 126 5.57 -4.81 -3.79
CA SER A 126 6.67 -4.07 -3.18
C SER A 126 7.73 -3.57 -4.17
N MET A 127 7.96 -4.21 -5.33
CA MET A 127 8.90 -3.67 -6.34
C MET A 127 8.21 -2.74 -7.35
N VAL A 128 6.99 -3.03 -7.73
CA VAL A 128 6.21 -2.26 -8.72
C VAL A 128 5.67 -0.98 -8.10
N PHE A 129 5.30 -1.01 -6.83
CA PHE A 129 4.82 0.15 -6.09
C PHE A 129 5.93 0.84 -5.28
N ARG A 130 7.19 0.71 -5.68
CA ARG A 130 8.22 1.69 -5.35
C ARG A 130 7.91 3.00 -6.06
N THR A 131 8.51 4.07 -5.59
CA THR A 131 8.25 5.43 -6.06
C THR A 131 8.12 5.57 -7.59
N ALA A 132 8.98 4.90 -8.36
CA ALA A 132 8.95 4.94 -9.82
C ALA A 132 7.72 4.22 -10.41
N GLY A 133 7.33 3.08 -9.88
CA GLY A 133 6.12 2.38 -10.34
C GLY A 133 4.84 3.13 -9.97
N LEU A 134 4.79 3.78 -8.79
CA LEU A 134 3.66 4.63 -8.40
C LEU A 134 3.48 5.83 -9.33
N ARG A 135 4.56 6.38 -9.90
CA ARG A 135 4.48 7.43 -10.95
C ARG A 135 3.83 6.91 -12.23
N VAL A 136 4.14 5.66 -12.62
CA VAL A 136 3.53 5.03 -13.80
C VAL A 136 2.04 4.78 -13.56
N VAL A 137 1.66 4.26 -12.38
CA VAL A 137 0.24 4.03 -12.04
C VAL A 137 -0.52 5.36 -11.98
N TYR A 138 0.06 6.41 -11.37
CA TYR A 138 -0.50 7.75 -11.40
C TYR A 138 -0.80 8.23 -12.83
N TYR A 139 0.16 8.07 -13.74
CA TYR A 139 -0.01 8.42 -15.14
C TYR A 139 -1.14 7.65 -15.83
N PHE A 140 -1.34 6.39 -15.47
CA PHE A 140 -2.46 5.60 -15.98
C PHE A 140 -3.79 6.02 -15.36
N LEU A 141 -3.81 6.46 -14.11
CA LEU A 141 -5.01 6.97 -13.45
C LEU A 141 -5.40 8.36 -13.95
N LEU A 142 -4.48 9.18 -14.46
CA LEU A 142 -4.79 10.45 -15.12
C LEU A 142 -5.66 10.25 -16.38
N ASP A 143 -5.33 9.26 -17.19
CA ASP A 143 -6.10 8.78 -18.32
C ASP A 143 -5.86 7.28 -18.49
N PRO A 144 -6.87 6.42 -18.24
CA PRO A 144 -6.73 4.98 -18.39
C PRO A 144 -6.27 4.50 -19.77
N LYS A 145 -6.46 5.32 -20.81
CA LYS A 145 -6.00 5.01 -22.17
C LYS A 145 -4.48 5.08 -22.31
N ASN A 146 -3.79 5.75 -21.39
CA ASN A 146 -2.32 5.86 -21.40
C ASN A 146 -1.62 4.50 -21.33
N ILE A 147 -2.25 3.46 -20.78
CA ILE A 147 -1.67 2.11 -20.74
C ILE A 147 -1.47 1.51 -22.13
N ARG A 148 -2.19 2.03 -23.16
CA ARG A 148 -2.08 1.56 -24.57
C ARG A 148 -0.84 2.10 -25.24
N LYS A 149 -0.26 3.20 -24.74
CA LYS A 149 0.92 3.82 -25.34
C LYS A 149 2.13 2.87 -25.36
N PRO A 150 3.03 3.04 -26.32
CA PRO A 150 4.32 2.35 -26.32
C PRO A 150 5.10 2.62 -25.02
N TYR A 151 5.80 1.62 -24.49
CA TYR A 151 6.55 1.75 -23.24
C TYR A 151 7.58 2.90 -23.24
N ARG A 152 8.15 3.24 -24.42
CA ARG A 152 9.08 4.36 -24.56
C ARG A 152 8.41 5.72 -24.37
N GLU A 153 7.17 5.88 -24.81
CA GLU A 153 6.40 7.10 -24.59
C GLU A 153 6.02 7.24 -23.11
N ILE A 154 5.53 6.16 -22.49
CA ILE A 154 5.22 6.14 -21.06
C ILE A 154 6.48 6.48 -20.23
N MET A 155 7.65 5.96 -20.62
CA MET A 155 8.94 6.28 -20.00
C MET A 155 9.21 7.78 -20.00
N VAL A 156 9.03 8.45 -21.15
CA VAL A 156 9.26 9.90 -21.30
C VAL A 156 8.27 10.71 -20.47
N ASP A 157 6.99 10.33 -20.53
CA ASP A 157 5.92 11.03 -19.82
C ASP A 157 6.02 10.90 -18.29
N THR A 158 6.52 9.77 -17.81
CA THR A 158 6.63 9.47 -16.37
C THR A 158 8.03 9.66 -15.79
N ASP A 159 9.03 9.93 -16.63
CA ASP A 159 10.44 10.07 -16.25
C ASP A 159 10.94 8.85 -15.42
N VAL A 160 10.69 7.65 -15.93
CA VAL A 160 11.15 6.38 -15.34
C VAL A 160 11.81 5.51 -16.42
N SER A 161 12.51 4.43 -16.05
CA SER A 161 13.08 3.52 -17.04
C SER A 161 12.01 2.68 -17.77
N VAL A 162 12.28 2.27 -19.01
CA VAL A 162 11.40 1.33 -19.76
C VAL A 162 11.20 0.04 -18.98
N ALA A 163 12.22 -0.45 -18.27
CA ALA A 163 12.11 -1.64 -17.43
C ALA A 163 11.11 -1.43 -16.29
N THR A 164 11.09 -0.25 -15.68
CA THR A 164 10.09 0.11 -14.65
C THR A 164 8.69 0.09 -15.24
N VAL A 165 8.49 0.71 -16.41
CA VAL A 165 7.18 0.70 -17.10
C VAL A 165 6.71 -0.74 -17.34
N LYS A 166 7.57 -1.58 -17.95
CA LYS A 166 7.26 -2.98 -18.24
C LYS A 166 6.88 -3.73 -16.96
N ASN A 167 7.72 -3.66 -15.92
CA ASN A 167 7.48 -4.36 -14.66
C ASN A 167 6.18 -3.90 -13.98
N THR A 168 5.84 -2.60 -14.09
CA THR A 168 4.59 -2.06 -13.56
C THR A 168 3.39 -2.64 -14.32
N VAL A 169 3.42 -2.64 -15.65
CA VAL A 169 2.35 -3.21 -16.47
C VAL A 169 2.20 -4.71 -16.20
N ASP A 170 3.31 -5.47 -16.17
CA ASP A 170 3.30 -6.91 -15.90
C ASP A 170 2.67 -7.22 -14.53
N ALA A 171 2.87 -6.37 -13.53
CA ALA A 171 2.29 -6.54 -12.21
C ALA A 171 0.81 -6.12 -12.12
N LEU A 172 0.36 -5.19 -12.98
CA LEU A 172 -1.04 -4.83 -13.07
C LEU A 172 -1.88 -5.89 -13.82
N MET A 173 -1.26 -6.63 -14.76
CA MET A 173 -1.93 -7.61 -15.63
C MET A 173 -2.85 -8.61 -14.91
N PRO A 174 -2.46 -9.21 -13.76
CA PRO A 174 -3.30 -10.23 -13.15
C PRO A 174 -4.62 -9.70 -12.59
N GLN A 175 -4.69 -8.42 -12.20
CA GLN A 175 -5.82 -7.88 -11.43
C GLN A 175 -6.44 -6.61 -12.01
N TYR A 176 -5.63 -5.76 -12.62
CA TYR A 176 -6.03 -4.42 -13.05
C TYR A 176 -5.87 -4.16 -14.54
N CYS A 177 -5.36 -5.13 -15.29
CA CYS A 177 -5.12 -4.97 -16.71
C CYS A 177 -5.39 -6.26 -17.46
N PHE A 178 -5.92 -6.14 -18.68
CA PHE A 178 -6.10 -7.25 -19.64
C PHE A 178 -5.71 -6.80 -21.06
N GLU A 179 -5.37 -7.77 -21.91
CA GLU A 179 -5.10 -7.52 -23.31
C GLU A 179 -6.34 -7.82 -24.16
N SER A 180 -6.66 -6.93 -25.07
CA SER A 180 -7.69 -7.10 -26.11
C SER A 180 -7.09 -6.93 -27.50
N LYS A 181 -7.90 -7.11 -28.55
CA LYS A 181 -7.47 -6.85 -29.94
C LYS A 181 -7.03 -5.38 -30.16
N GLU A 182 -7.54 -4.48 -29.35
CA GLU A 182 -7.26 -3.03 -29.40
C GLU A 182 -6.04 -2.64 -28.53
N GLY A 183 -5.43 -3.61 -27.85
CA GLY A 183 -4.30 -3.41 -26.94
C GLY A 183 -4.67 -3.60 -25.47
N ARG A 184 -3.80 -3.07 -24.60
CA ARG A 184 -3.95 -3.16 -23.13
C ARG A 184 -5.06 -2.26 -22.64
N ASN A 185 -5.82 -2.74 -21.66
CA ASN A 185 -6.92 -2.00 -21.03
C ASN A 185 -6.85 -2.16 -19.52
N LEU A 186 -7.15 -1.10 -18.80
CA LEU A 186 -7.32 -1.16 -17.36
C LEU A 186 -8.74 -1.60 -16.98
N THR A 187 -8.86 -2.24 -15.84
CA THR A 187 -10.12 -2.63 -15.21
C THR A 187 -10.04 -2.40 -13.70
N ASN A 188 -11.18 -2.47 -13.00
CA ASN A 188 -11.24 -2.23 -11.56
C ASN A 188 -10.56 -0.90 -11.15
N LEU A 189 -10.81 0.17 -11.90
CA LEU A 189 -10.09 1.45 -11.77
C LEU A 189 -10.21 2.05 -10.38
N GLN A 190 -11.39 2.00 -9.76
CA GLN A 190 -11.58 2.47 -8.37
C GLN A 190 -10.69 1.70 -7.40
N LYS A 191 -10.64 0.37 -7.50
CA LYS A 191 -9.75 -0.45 -6.65
C LYS A 191 -8.28 -0.14 -6.89
N LEU A 192 -7.91 0.15 -8.14
CA LEU A 192 -6.55 0.56 -8.49
C LEU A 192 -6.22 1.93 -7.90
N LEU A 193 -7.17 2.88 -7.92
CA LEU A 193 -7.03 4.19 -7.29
C LEU A 193 -6.85 4.06 -5.77
N ASP A 194 -7.71 3.30 -5.09
CA ASP A 194 -7.63 3.09 -3.63
C ASP A 194 -6.29 2.46 -3.25
N PHE A 195 -5.88 1.44 -3.98
CA PHE A 195 -4.60 0.79 -3.78
C PHE A 195 -3.42 1.74 -4.04
N TRP A 196 -3.47 2.53 -5.11
CA TRP A 196 -2.46 3.52 -5.41
C TRP A 196 -2.38 4.59 -4.30
N ALA A 197 -3.51 5.11 -3.84
CA ALA A 197 -3.59 6.11 -2.77
C ALA A 197 -2.98 5.59 -1.45
N GLU A 198 -3.27 4.33 -1.08
CA GLU A 198 -2.66 3.68 0.08
C GLU A 198 -1.13 3.60 -0.06
N GLN A 199 -0.64 3.09 -1.18
CA GLN A 199 0.80 2.94 -1.43
C GLN A 199 1.50 4.29 -1.57
N TYR A 200 0.85 5.28 -2.14
CA TYR A 200 1.33 6.65 -2.22
C TYR A 200 1.59 7.20 -0.80
N ASN A 201 0.63 7.12 0.09
CA ASN A 201 0.75 7.61 1.46
C ASN A 201 1.80 6.85 2.29
N GLN A 202 1.87 5.52 2.13
CA GLN A 202 2.78 4.69 2.91
C GLN A 202 4.23 4.73 2.41
N VAL A 203 4.44 4.82 1.10
CA VAL A 203 5.76 4.61 0.48
C VAL A 203 6.32 5.86 -0.19
N TYR A 204 5.49 6.64 -0.88
CA TYR A 204 5.97 7.71 -1.73
C TYR A 204 5.91 9.09 -1.08
N LYS A 205 4.77 9.49 -0.53
CA LYS A 205 4.59 10.80 0.11
C LYS A 205 5.64 11.09 1.19
N PRO A 206 6.03 10.14 2.07
CA PRO A 206 7.10 10.38 3.04
C PRO A 206 8.46 10.74 2.41
N ARG A 207 8.73 10.25 1.19
CA ARG A 207 9.98 10.55 0.47
C ARG A 207 9.94 11.88 -0.28
N LEU A 208 8.75 12.44 -0.47
CA LEU A 208 8.56 13.76 -1.07
C LEU A 208 8.69 14.87 -0.01
N TYR A 209 8.69 14.52 1.28
CA TYR A 209 8.86 15.49 2.34
C TYR A 209 10.11 16.33 2.14
N ALA A 210 9.96 17.65 2.12
CA ALA A 210 11.03 18.59 1.92
C ALA A 210 11.37 19.37 3.19
N THR A 211 10.37 19.95 3.84
CA THR A 211 10.54 20.72 5.08
C THR A 211 9.18 21.05 5.71
N ASN A 212 9.22 21.64 6.89
CA ASN A 212 8.09 22.30 7.50
C ASN A 212 8.34 23.81 7.58
N LEU A 213 7.30 24.58 7.30
CA LEU A 213 7.26 26.03 7.42
C LEU A 213 6.10 26.42 8.33
N ALA A 214 6.02 27.71 8.65
CA ALA A 214 4.85 28.32 9.30
C ALA A 214 4.36 29.49 8.46
N LEU A 215 3.08 29.83 8.62
CA LEU A 215 2.54 31.08 8.13
C LEU A 215 3.15 32.24 8.93
N ALA A 216 3.56 33.31 8.26
CA ALA A 216 4.05 34.49 8.94
C ALA A 216 2.94 35.12 9.82
N PRO A 217 3.30 35.80 10.92
CA PRO A 217 2.31 36.42 11.82
C PRO A 217 1.31 37.29 11.07
N GLY A 218 0.02 37.04 11.31
CA GLY A 218 -1.09 37.76 10.68
C GLY A 218 -1.45 37.30 9.26
N ILE A 219 -0.75 36.33 8.69
CA ILE A 219 -1.08 35.78 7.38
C ILE A 219 -2.02 34.57 7.56
N GLN A 220 -3.13 34.56 6.84
CA GLN A 220 -4.00 33.38 6.71
C GLN A 220 -3.52 32.53 5.53
N TRP A 221 -3.73 31.20 5.59
CA TRP A 221 -3.30 30.30 4.51
C TRP A 221 -3.88 30.69 3.15
N GLY A 222 -5.14 31.18 3.11
CA GLY A 222 -5.81 31.62 1.89
C GLY A 222 -5.24 32.87 1.25
N ASP A 223 -4.52 33.71 2.03
CA ASP A 223 -3.89 34.95 1.56
C ASP A 223 -2.47 34.74 1.02
N VAL A 224 -1.93 33.53 1.14
CA VAL A 224 -0.60 33.21 0.63
C VAL A 224 -0.60 33.20 -0.89
N LEU A 225 0.16 34.11 -1.49
CA LEU A 225 0.34 34.20 -2.93
C LEU A 225 1.41 33.18 -3.38
N LEU A 226 0.97 31.99 -3.80
CA LEU A 226 1.87 30.94 -4.25
C LEU A 226 2.51 31.30 -5.61
N PRO A 227 3.83 31.13 -5.76
CA PRO A 227 4.50 31.29 -7.05
C PRO A 227 4.13 30.13 -7.98
N GLU A 228 4.43 30.31 -9.27
CA GLU A 228 4.31 29.23 -10.25
C GLU A 228 5.11 28.01 -9.81
N GLY A 229 4.55 26.82 -9.98
CA GLY A 229 5.17 25.58 -9.55
C GLY A 229 4.98 25.24 -8.06
N VAL A 230 4.09 25.96 -7.37
CA VAL A 230 3.69 25.65 -5.98
C VAL A 230 2.17 25.56 -5.88
N GLN A 231 1.68 24.52 -5.25
CA GLN A 231 0.24 24.26 -5.14
C GLN A 231 -0.12 23.84 -3.71
N TRP A 232 -1.29 24.27 -3.24
CA TRP A 232 -1.88 23.75 -2.01
C TRP A 232 -2.34 22.30 -2.25
N GLY A 233 -1.94 21.37 -1.36
CA GLY A 233 -2.40 19.99 -1.29
C GLY A 233 -3.36 19.74 -0.14
N GLY A 234 -3.66 18.48 0.12
CA GLY A 234 -4.48 18.05 1.25
C GLY A 234 -5.79 18.80 1.37
N GLU A 235 -6.14 19.18 2.60
CA GLU A 235 -7.39 19.89 2.91
C GLU A 235 -7.47 21.28 2.23
N CYS A 236 -6.35 21.99 2.12
CA CYS A 236 -6.31 23.30 1.47
C CYS A 236 -6.60 23.22 -0.03
N GLY A 237 -6.01 22.23 -0.70
CA GLY A 237 -6.24 21.97 -2.12
C GLY A 237 -7.69 21.61 -2.39
N ALA A 238 -8.27 20.75 -1.56
CA ALA A 238 -9.67 20.36 -1.63
C ALA A 238 -10.60 21.57 -1.43
N PHE A 239 -10.38 22.39 -0.38
CA PHE A 239 -11.16 23.60 -0.14
C PHE A 239 -11.13 24.57 -1.33
N LYS A 240 -9.96 24.77 -1.94
CA LYS A 240 -9.85 25.66 -3.12
C LYS A 240 -10.68 25.17 -4.30
N ARG A 241 -11.01 23.90 -4.34
CA ARG A 241 -11.73 23.29 -5.45
C ARG A 241 -13.25 23.48 -5.33
N ASP A 242 -13.85 23.24 -4.17
CA ASP A 242 -15.31 23.31 -3.99
C ASP A 242 -15.77 24.06 -2.74
N GLY A 243 -14.86 24.46 -1.87
CA GLY A 243 -15.16 25.23 -0.65
C GLY A 243 -15.83 24.45 0.47
N TYR A 244 -15.91 23.11 0.36
CA TYR A 244 -16.64 22.28 1.32
C TYR A 244 -15.84 21.98 2.58
N LEU A 245 -14.62 21.42 2.43
CA LEU A 245 -13.80 21.00 3.57
C LEU A 245 -12.98 22.15 4.13
N ILE A 246 -13.40 22.74 5.27
CA ILE A 246 -12.61 23.78 5.96
C ILE A 246 -11.28 23.20 6.46
N PRO A 247 -10.12 23.72 5.98
CA PRO A 247 -8.82 23.16 6.30
C PRO A 247 -8.44 23.31 7.78
N GLN A 248 -7.92 22.22 8.35
CA GLN A 248 -7.30 22.17 9.67
C GLN A 248 -5.81 21.81 9.58
N SER A 249 -5.39 21.23 8.46
CA SER A 249 -4.00 20.95 8.14
C SER A 249 -3.59 21.64 6.85
N PHE A 250 -2.32 22.04 6.76
CA PHE A 250 -1.82 22.81 5.64
C PHE A 250 -0.67 22.05 4.96
N GLU A 251 -0.86 21.70 3.72
CA GLU A 251 0.13 20.99 2.91
C GLU A 251 0.41 21.74 1.61
N LEU A 252 1.67 21.82 1.22
CA LEU A 252 2.13 22.41 -0.04
C LEU A 252 2.92 21.40 -0.84
N TYR A 253 2.71 21.42 -2.14
CA TYR A 253 3.57 20.75 -3.11
C TYR A 253 4.34 21.77 -3.92
N THR A 254 5.65 21.55 -4.09
CA THR A 254 6.54 22.51 -4.77
C THR A 254 7.43 21.83 -5.80
N ALA A 255 7.54 22.43 -6.97
CA ALA A 255 8.57 22.13 -7.98
C ALA A 255 9.76 23.11 -7.90
N VAL A 256 9.63 24.17 -7.08
CA VAL A 256 10.71 25.16 -6.93
C VAL A 256 11.49 24.93 -5.64
N PRO A 257 12.74 25.43 -5.55
CA PRO A 257 13.53 25.33 -4.33
C PRO A 257 12.85 26.02 -3.13
N ILE A 258 12.94 25.42 -1.95
CA ILE A 258 12.34 25.94 -0.69
C ILE A 258 12.75 27.40 -0.40
N ARG A 259 13.98 27.81 -0.76
CA ARG A 259 14.44 29.20 -0.61
C ARG A 259 13.54 30.22 -1.32
N GLU A 260 12.87 29.83 -2.42
CA GLU A 260 11.95 30.73 -3.15
C GLU A 260 10.65 30.95 -2.33
N LEU A 261 10.17 29.90 -1.65
CA LEU A 261 9.03 30.01 -0.73
C LEU A 261 9.33 30.95 0.44
N ILE A 262 10.53 30.85 1.02
CA ILE A 262 10.97 31.69 2.15
C ILE A 262 11.14 33.15 1.72
N LYS A 263 11.62 33.44 0.50
CA LYS A 263 11.76 34.82 -0.03
C LYS A 263 10.45 35.58 -0.09
N MET A 264 9.31 34.89 -0.21
CA MET A 264 7.99 35.53 -0.23
C MET A 264 7.63 36.16 1.12
N ARG A 265 8.32 35.82 2.21
CA ARG A 265 8.09 36.30 3.57
C ARG A 265 6.69 36.00 4.16
N GLN A 266 5.84 35.31 3.42
CA GLN A 266 4.54 34.82 3.88
C GLN A 266 4.64 33.45 4.53
N LEU A 267 5.70 32.70 4.15
CA LEU A 267 6.10 31.43 4.75
C LEU A 267 7.48 31.58 5.38
N ILE A 268 7.61 31.22 6.63
CA ILE A 268 8.84 31.37 7.41
C ILE A 268 9.31 30.03 7.99
N PRO A 269 10.60 29.81 8.19
CA PRO A 269 11.09 28.69 8.98
C PRO A 269 10.57 28.79 10.41
N ALA A 270 10.00 27.71 10.93
CA ALA A 270 9.50 27.67 12.30
C ALA A 270 9.74 26.30 12.92
N LYS A 271 9.77 26.28 14.28
CA LYS A 271 9.85 25.03 15.05
C LYS A 271 8.50 24.35 15.14
N ASP A 272 7.42 25.15 15.25
CA ASP A 272 6.05 24.65 15.29
C ASP A 272 5.50 24.59 13.87
N ASN A 273 5.28 23.38 13.40
CA ASN A 273 4.97 23.06 12.01
C ASN A 273 3.50 23.31 11.72
N THR A 274 3.21 24.38 10.99
CA THR A 274 1.84 24.65 10.53
C THR A 274 1.64 24.30 9.07
N VAL A 275 2.71 24.30 8.24
CA VAL A 275 2.65 23.99 6.81
C VAL A 275 3.69 22.93 6.48
N THR A 276 3.25 21.76 6.07
CA THR A 276 4.13 20.69 5.57
C THR A 276 4.36 20.86 4.08
N VAL A 277 5.62 20.84 3.67
CA VAL A 277 6.01 21.03 2.26
C VAL A 277 6.58 19.75 1.69
N TYR A 278 6.06 19.36 0.53
CA TYR A 278 6.48 18.20 -0.24
C TYR A 278 7.02 18.61 -1.61
N GLN A 279 7.96 17.84 -2.15
CA GLN A 279 8.37 17.98 -3.57
C GLN A 279 7.29 17.37 -4.47
N SER A 280 6.86 18.10 -5.50
CA SER A 280 5.98 17.54 -6.53
C SER A 280 6.77 16.58 -7.43
N PHE A 281 6.15 15.45 -7.79
CA PHE A 281 6.74 14.48 -8.73
C PHE A 281 6.09 14.51 -10.11
N TRP A 282 4.99 15.24 -10.25
CA TRP A 282 4.29 15.43 -11.52
C TRP A 282 4.74 16.72 -12.20
N LYS A 283 4.58 16.77 -13.52
CA LYS A 283 4.78 17.99 -14.29
C LYS A 283 3.60 18.92 -13.98
N LEU A 284 3.92 20.15 -13.58
CA LEU A 284 2.95 21.17 -13.21
C LEU A 284 2.63 22.08 -14.41
N PRO A 285 1.60 21.82 -15.21
CA PRO A 285 1.08 22.85 -16.12
C PRO A 285 -0.20 23.51 -15.55
N GLU A 286 -0.82 22.94 -14.51
CA GLU A 286 -2.09 23.40 -13.98
C GLU A 286 -1.92 24.30 -12.76
N LYS A 287 -2.81 25.30 -12.65
CA LYS A 287 -2.83 26.21 -11.51
C LYS A 287 -3.14 25.50 -10.20
N ASP A 288 -4.00 24.50 -10.28
CA ASP A 288 -4.47 23.74 -9.14
C ASP A 288 -3.96 22.29 -9.19
N ILE A 289 -3.83 21.69 -8.02
CA ILE A 289 -3.38 20.30 -7.88
C ILE A 289 -4.43 19.33 -8.45
N HIS A 290 -3.96 18.25 -9.08
CA HIS A 290 -4.85 17.27 -9.67
C HIS A 290 -5.66 16.51 -8.60
N PRO A 291 -6.97 16.25 -8.80
CA PRO A 291 -7.86 15.56 -7.85
C PRO A 291 -7.34 14.20 -7.36
N LEU A 292 -6.58 13.46 -8.16
CA LEU A 292 -5.96 12.20 -7.75
C LEU A 292 -5.02 12.36 -6.53
N ILE A 293 -4.25 13.44 -6.50
CA ILE A 293 -3.35 13.74 -5.36
C ILE A 293 -4.16 14.13 -4.15
N LEU A 294 -5.17 15.00 -4.32
CA LEU A 294 -6.07 15.40 -3.25
C LEU A 294 -6.80 14.20 -2.64
N TYR A 295 -7.33 13.32 -3.50
CA TYR A 295 -7.96 12.08 -3.07
C TYR A 295 -7.01 11.24 -2.20
N ALA A 296 -5.77 11.04 -2.68
CA ALA A 296 -4.78 10.28 -1.93
C ALA A 296 -4.42 10.95 -0.59
N ASP A 297 -4.20 12.27 -0.58
CA ASP A 297 -3.89 13.02 0.64
C ASP A 297 -4.99 12.86 1.69
N LEU A 298 -6.25 13.07 1.29
CA LEU A 298 -7.41 12.98 2.17
C LEU A 298 -7.65 11.55 2.68
N MET A 299 -7.47 10.54 1.83
CA MET A 299 -7.56 9.12 2.23
C MET A 299 -6.42 8.68 3.16
N GLY A 300 -5.31 9.42 3.17
CA GLY A 300 -4.18 9.18 4.07
C GLY A 300 -4.41 9.61 5.51
N THR A 301 -5.52 10.30 5.80
CA THR A 301 -5.87 10.78 7.15
C THR A 301 -6.88 9.86 7.82
N ALA A 302 -6.91 9.87 9.15
CA ALA A 302 -7.94 9.16 9.93
C ALA A 302 -9.23 9.98 10.09
N ASP A 303 -9.26 11.23 9.61
CA ASP A 303 -10.38 12.16 9.78
C ASP A 303 -11.57 11.79 8.86
N GLY A 304 -12.75 11.65 9.47
CA GLY A 304 -13.99 11.35 8.74
C GLY A 304 -14.40 12.44 7.74
N ARG A 305 -14.12 13.73 8.04
CA ARG A 305 -14.39 14.86 7.14
C ARG A 305 -13.56 14.76 5.85
N CYS A 306 -12.29 14.38 6.00
CA CYS A 306 -11.41 14.16 4.85
C CYS A 306 -11.88 13.00 3.98
N ARG A 307 -12.38 11.92 4.58
CA ARG A 307 -12.96 10.79 3.83
C ARG A 307 -14.22 11.15 3.07
N GLU A 308 -15.10 11.96 3.68
CA GLU A 308 -16.29 12.47 3.02
C GLU A 308 -15.91 13.32 1.80
N GLU A 309 -14.95 14.22 1.96
CA GLU A 309 -14.45 15.03 0.86
C GLU A 309 -13.76 14.22 -0.23
N ALA A 310 -12.97 13.20 0.13
CA ALA A 310 -12.39 12.26 -0.84
C ALA A 310 -13.47 11.57 -1.67
N GLN A 311 -14.60 11.16 -1.06
CA GLN A 311 -15.71 10.57 -1.78
C GLN A 311 -16.40 11.58 -2.72
N ARG A 312 -16.48 12.85 -2.35
CA ARG A 312 -17.00 13.93 -3.20
C ARG A 312 -16.10 14.13 -4.43
N LEU A 313 -14.78 14.19 -4.22
CA LEU A 313 -13.80 14.24 -5.31
C LEU A 313 -13.91 13.04 -6.26
N LEU A 314 -14.09 11.85 -5.70
CA LEU A 314 -14.27 10.63 -6.49
C LEU A 314 -15.51 10.72 -7.40
N ASN A 315 -16.63 11.18 -6.85
CA ASN A 315 -17.90 11.24 -7.58
C ASN A 315 -17.94 12.38 -8.62
N ASN A 316 -17.32 13.53 -8.32
CA ASN A 316 -17.41 14.73 -9.13
C ASN A 316 -16.28 14.84 -10.16
N ASP A 317 -15.04 14.61 -9.71
CA ASP A 317 -13.83 14.90 -10.49
C ASP A 317 -13.14 13.66 -11.04
N LEU A 318 -13.34 12.52 -10.40
CA LEU A 318 -12.71 11.24 -10.72
C LEU A 318 -13.73 10.18 -11.16
N SER A 319 -14.96 10.59 -11.52
CA SER A 319 -16.06 9.69 -11.92
C SER A 319 -15.71 8.79 -13.10
N TYR A 320 -14.73 9.14 -13.92
CA TYR A 320 -14.20 8.32 -15.01
C TYR A 320 -13.44 7.07 -14.52
N LEU A 321 -13.17 6.96 -13.21
CA LEU A 321 -12.55 5.80 -12.56
C LEU A 321 -13.57 4.89 -11.85
N LEU A 322 -14.86 5.22 -11.88
CA LEU A 322 -15.96 4.41 -11.33
C LEU A 322 -16.52 3.36 -12.37
#